data_81ca1a291ff44397aceec5ba532db85e
#
_entry.id   81ca1a291ff44397aceec5ba532db85e
#
_cell.length_a   1.000
_cell.length_b   1.000
_cell.length_c   1.000
_cell.angle_alpha   90.00
_cell.angle_beta   90.00
_cell.angle_gamma   90.00
#
_symmetry.space_group_name_H-M   'P 1'
#
loop_
_entity.id
_entity.type
_entity.pdbx_description
1 polymer ?
#
loop_
_entity_poly.entity_id
_entity_poly.type
_entity_poly.pdbx_seq_one_letter_code
_entity_poly.pdbx_strand_id
1 'polypeptide(L)'
;MDRQTISALAHGDHPIAAPLSDASVARLLERALPRAAGRLLDLGCGSGEWLLRALDGRPGLRADGVDLAAASLESARAAAERDGIGDRLTLHRQDATEFTASHAYDLVLSVGAAHAFGGLVPTLRAARGHLAPGGSVLVGDGFWEREPDRATLDAGFAADEFADLATTVDRVVADGWLPVYGHVSTLEEWDDYEWSWTGTLTRWALDHPDDPGHDDALKAANTHREAWLRGYRGTLGFVTLVLRRAADA
;
A
#
# COMPACT_ATOMS: atom_id res chain seq x y z
N MET A 1 6.35 -21.12 -9.60
CA MET A 1 6.78 -19.85 -8.93
C MET A 1 6.22 -19.80 -7.51
N ASP A 2 6.93 -19.19 -6.56
CA ASP A 2 6.38 -18.88 -5.26
C ASP A 2 5.50 -17.61 -5.28
N ARG A 3 4.72 -17.39 -4.20
CA ARG A 3 3.78 -16.27 -4.09
C ARG A 3 4.48 -14.91 -4.17
N GLN A 4 5.69 -14.77 -3.62
CA GLN A 4 6.40 -13.50 -3.63
C GLN A 4 6.87 -13.14 -5.03
N THR A 5 7.40 -14.11 -5.79
CA THR A 5 7.80 -13.93 -7.19
C THR A 5 6.60 -13.55 -8.06
N ILE A 6 5.45 -14.22 -7.90
CA ILE A 6 4.22 -13.89 -8.62
C ILE A 6 3.78 -12.46 -8.31
N SER A 7 3.75 -12.07 -7.03
CA SER A 7 3.35 -10.73 -6.62
C SER A 7 4.30 -9.66 -7.15
N ALA A 8 5.61 -9.86 -7.05
CA ALA A 8 6.60 -8.91 -7.56
C ALA A 8 6.48 -8.71 -9.07
N LEU A 9 6.27 -9.80 -9.82
CA LEU A 9 6.08 -9.74 -11.26
C LEU A 9 4.78 -9.03 -11.64
N ALA A 10 3.68 -9.36 -10.95
CA ALA A 10 2.36 -8.80 -11.22
C ALA A 10 2.27 -7.27 -11.07
N HIS A 11 3.05 -6.70 -10.13
CA HIS A 11 3.09 -5.25 -9.90
C HIS A 11 4.07 -4.50 -10.83
N GLY A 12 4.66 -5.17 -11.83
CA GLY A 12 5.63 -4.54 -12.72
C GLY A 12 5.08 -3.34 -13.49
N ASP A 13 3.85 -3.41 -13.98
CA ASP A 13 3.20 -2.33 -14.74
C ASP A 13 2.38 -1.37 -13.83
N HIS A 14 2.13 -1.75 -12.57
CA HIS A 14 1.44 -0.91 -11.59
C HIS A 14 2.22 -0.97 -10.26
N PRO A 15 3.29 -0.17 -10.11
CA PRO A 15 4.24 -0.28 -8.99
C PRO A 15 3.64 0.06 -7.63
N ILE A 16 2.60 0.90 -7.57
CA ILE A 16 1.81 1.11 -6.35
C ILE A 16 0.94 -0.14 -6.13
N ALA A 17 1.22 -0.89 -5.07
CA ALA A 17 0.49 -2.11 -4.72
C ALA A 17 -0.88 -1.78 -4.06
N ALA A 18 -1.67 -0.94 -4.72
CA ALA A 18 -3.01 -0.52 -4.31
C ALA A 18 -3.75 0.05 -5.53
N PRO A 19 -5.08 0.03 -5.57
CA PRO A 19 -5.88 0.53 -6.68
C PRO A 19 -5.92 2.08 -6.70
N LEU A 20 -4.80 2.69 -7.03
CA LEU A 20 -4.61 4.14 -7.04
C LEU A 20 -3.91 4.57 -8.33
N SER A 21 -4.46 5.57 -9.01
CA SER A 21 -3.79 6.21 -10.13
C SER A 21 -2.58 7.05 -9.66
N ASP A 22 -1.62 7.28 -10.57
CA ASP A 22 -0.48 8.17 -10.30
C ASP A 22 -0.92 9.57 -9.85
N ALA A 23 -2.00 10.09 -10.43
CA ALA A 23 -2.56 11.38 -10.05
C ALA A 23 -3.11 11.39 -8.62
N SER A 24 -3.75 10.29 -8.19
CA SER A 24 -4.28 10.14 -6.83
C SER A 24 -3.14 9.98 -5.82
N VAL A 25 -2.10 9.21 -6.13
CA VAL A 25 -0.88 9.09 -5.32
C VAL A 25 -0.20 10.45 -5.16
N ALA A 26 0.01 11.18 -6.25
CA ALA A 26 0.63 12.52 -6.20
C ALA A 26 -0.16 13.48 -5.32
N ARG A 27 -1.49 13.48 -5.43
CA ARG A 27 -2.37 14.31 -4.61
C ARG A 27 -2.35 13.92 -3.13
N LEU A 28 -2.33 12.64 -2.82
CA LEU A 28 -2.22 12.13 -1.45
C LEU A 28 -0.88 12.55 -0.82
N LEU A 29 0.22 12.39 -1.54
CA LEU A 29 1.54 12.84 -1.11
C LEU A 29 1.60 14.37 -0.91
N GLU A 30 1.04 15.16 -1.81
CA GLU A 30 0.96 16.61 -1.67
C GLU A 30 0.25 17.03 -0.38
N ARG A 31 -0.79 16.30 0.03
CA ARG A 31 -1.57 16.56 1.25
C ARG A 31 -0.90 16.07 2.53
N ALA A 32 -0.08 15.02 2.43
CA ALA A 32 0.50 14.35 3.59
C ALA A 32 1.92 14.85 3.92
N LEU A 33 2.71 15.22 2.91
CA LEU A 33 4.14 15.52 3.07
C LEU A 33 4.40 16.82 3.83
N PRO A 34 5.48 16.88 4.63
CA PRO A 34 6.00 18.11 5.21
C PRO A 34 6.37 19.11 4.09
N ARG A 35 6.15 20.40 4.33
CA ARG A 35 6.33 21.45 3.30
C ARG A 35 7.78 21.72 2.90
N ALA A 36 8.74 21.52 3.79
CA ALA A 36 10.15 21.90 3.52
C ALA A 36 11.11 20.74 3.73
N ALA A 37 11.23 20.26 4.95
CA ALA A 37 12.10 19.15 5.32
C ALA A 37 11.35 18.22 6.29
N GLY A 38 11.75 16.97 6.33
CA GLY A 38 11.13 16.01 7.24
C GLY A 38 11.61 14.59 7.04
N ARG A 39 11.19 13.74 7.96
CA ARG A 39 11.45 12.31 7.97
C ARG A 39 10.16 11.53 7.71
N LEU A 40 10.26 10.58 6.82
CA LEU A 40 9.17 9.69 6.42
C LEU A 40 9.47 8.27 6.88
N LEU A 41 8.45 7.53 7.26
CA LEU A 41 8.53 6.09 7.52
C LEU A 41 7.44 5.39 6.73
N ASP A 42 7.77 4.29 6.06
CA ASP A 42 6.79 3.44 5.41
C ASP A 42 6.85 2.03 6.00
N LEU A 43 5.75 1.64 6.66
CA LEU A 43 5.58 0.35 7.32
C LEU A 43 4.91 -0.65 6.37
N GLY A 44 5.69 -1.57 5.80
CA GLY A 44 5.30 -2.44 4.70
C GLY A 44 5.55 -1.77 3.35
N CYS A 45 6.76 -1.23 3.15
CA CYS A 45 7.08 -0.37 2.01
C CYS A 45 7.17 -1.10 0.67
N GLY A 46 7.24 -2.43 0.64
CA GLY A 46 7.42 -3.21 -0.58
C GLY A 46 8.59 -2.73 -1.43
N SER A 47 8.36 -2.40 -2.69
CA SER A 47 9.33 -1.82 -3.63
C SER A 47 9.65 -0.35 -3.37
N GLY A 48 9.13 0.24 -2.31
CA GLY A 48 9.44 1.62 -1.89
C GLY A 48 8.80 2.72 -2.74
N GLU A 49 7.86 2.40 -3.59
CA GLU A 49 7.31 3.32 -4.59
C GLU A 49 6.73 4.61 -3.98
N TRP A 50 6.05 4.51 -2.83
CA TRP A 50 5.58 5.69 -2.11
C TRP A 50 6.73 6.60 -1.67
N LEU A 51 7.81 6.01 -1.16
CA LEU A 51 8.98 6.76 -0.69
C LEU A 51 9.78 7.34 -1.84
N LEU A 52 9.97 6.61 -2.94
CA LEU A 52 10.64 7.10 -4.15
C LEU A 52 9.94 8.35 -4.68
N ARG A 53 8.61 8.30 -4.86
CA ARG A 53 7.80 9.44 -5.29
C ARG A 53 7.79 10.59 -4.28
N ALA A 54 7.81 10.28 -2.97
CA ALA A 54 7.89 11.30 -1.94
C ALA A 54 9.22 12.05 -1.94
N LEU A 55 10.33 11.37 -2.23
CA LEU A 55 11.67 11.93 -2.24
C LEU A 55 12.02 12.67 -3.53
N ASP A 56 11.35 12.32 -4.65
CA ASP A 56 11.59 12.94 -5.94
C ASP A 56 11.36 14.45 -5.89
N GLY A 57 12.34 15.22 -6.39
CA GLY A 57 12.30 16.68 -6.39
C GLY A 57 12.27 17.35 -5.01
N ARG A 58 12.43 16.62 -3.89
CA ARG A 58 12.34 17.16 -2.52
C ARG A 58 13.61 16.87 -1.69
N PRO A 59 14.69 17.63 -1.88
CA PRO A 59 16.00 17.35 -1.27
C PRO A 59 16.01 17.43 0.27
N GLY A 60 15.04 18.11 0.87
CA GLY A 60 14.88 18.22 2.33
C GLY A 60 14.26 16.99 3.00
N LEU A 61 13.72 16.03 2.24
CA LEU A 61 13.10 14.84 2.80
C LEU A 61 14.09 13.68 2.88
N ARG A 62 13.95 12.88 3.94
CA ARG A 62 14.62 11.59 4.15
C ARG A 62 13.57 10.55 4.53
N ALA A 63 13.82 9.30 4.20
CA ALA A 63 12.86 8.23 4.41
C ALA A 63 13.50 6.95 4.92
N ASP A 64 12.75 6.23 5.75
CA ASP A 64 12.99 4.86 6.14
C ASP A 64 11.85 3.99 5.60
N GLY A 65 12.18 2.88 4.93
CA GLY A 65 11.24 1.88 4.47
C GLY A 65 11.48 0.56 5.17
N VAL A 66 10.43 -0.10 5.63
CA VAL A 66 10.49 -1.38 6.34
C VAL A 66 9.67 -2.42 5.62
N ASP A 67 10.28 -3.56 5.28
CA ASP A 67 9.58 -4.69 4.67
C ASP A 67 10.32 -6.01 4.93
N LEU A 68 9.60 -7.14 4.86
CA LEU A 68 10.18 -8.48 4.96
C LEU A 68 10.75 -8.99 3.63
N ALA A 69 10.22 -8.51 2.50
CA ALA A 69 10.51 -9.01 1.16
C ALA A 69 11.87 -8.49 0.65
N ALA A 70 12.90 -9.32 0.73
CA ALA A 70 14.26 -8.96 0.31
C ALA A 70 14.30 -8.47 -1.16
N ALA A 71 13.64 -9.17 -2.07
CA ALA A 71 13.62 -8.81 -3.49
C ALA A 71 12.97 -7.45 -3.75
N SER A 72 11.89 -7.12 -3.03
CA SER A 72 11.23 -5.81 -3.12
C SER A 72 12.15 -4.70 -2.62
N LEU A 73 12.85 -4.91 -1.50
CA LEU A 73 13.82 -3.94 -0.98
C LEU A 73 15.05 -3.77 -1.90
N GLU A 74 15.49 -4.81 -2.59
CA GLU A 74 16.54 -4.70 -3.60
C GLU A 74 16.07 -3.86 -4.79
N SER A 75 14.85 -4.06 -5.27
CA SER A 75 14.24 -3.25 -6.32
C SER A 75 14.14 -1.79 -5.90
N ALA A 76 13.69 -1.52 -4.67
CA ALA A 76 13.62 -0.17 -4.10
C ALA A 76 15.00 0.50 -4.05
N ARG A 77 16.05 -0.23 -3.62
CA ARG A 77 17.42 0.29 -3.57
C ARG A 77 17.95 0.63 -4.95
N ALA A 78 17.79 -0.29 -5.91
CA ALA A 78 18.21 -0.06 -7.28
C ALA A 78 17.49 1.13 -7.94
N ALA A 79 16.21 1.32 -7.66
CA ALA A 79 15.46 2.48 -8.11
C ALA A 79 15.98 3.78 -7.47
N ALA A 80 16.20 3.79 -6.16
CA ALA A 80 16.71 4.96 -5.44
C ALA A 80 18.12 5.39 -5.91
N GLU A 81 18.98 4.43 -6.22
CA GLU A 81 20.32 4.71 -6.78
C GLU A 81 20.21 5.30 -8.19
N ARG A 82 19.38 4.71 -9.06
CA ARG A 82 19.14 5.21 -10.43
C ARG A 82 18.61 6.63 -10.44
N ASP A 83 17.74 6.97 -9.48
CA ASP A 83 17.09 8.26 -9.38
C ASP A 83 17.91 9.28 -8.55
N GLY A 84 19.11 8.90 -8.08
CA GLY A 84 20.03 9.77 -7.33
C GLY A 84 19.52 10.18 -5.94
N ILE A 85 18.68 9.35 -5.31
CA ILE A 85 18.10 9.60 -3.99
C ILE A 85 18.50 8.56 -2.94
N GLY A 86 19.42 7.66 -3.27
CA GLY A 86 19.85 6.55 -2.40
C GLY A 86 20.43 6.99 -1.05
N ASP A 87 21.07 8.17 -0.98
CA ASP A 87 21.60 8.75 0.26
C ASP A 87 20.52 9.30 1.22
N ARG A 88 19.26 9.36 0.75
CA ARG A 88 18.10 9.86 1.51
C ARG A 88 17.08 8.77 1.84
N LEU A 89 17.30 7.53 1.38
CA LEU A 89 16.44 6.37 1.62
C LEU A 89 17.21 5.29 2.37
N THR A 90 16.72 4.90 3.54
CA THR A 90 17.22 3.76 4.31
C THR A 90 16.19 2.64 4.27
N LEU A 91 16.62 1.43 3.95
CA LEU A 91 15.73 0.27 3.84
C LEU A 91 16.08 -0.79 4.89
N HIS A 92 15.09 -1.20 5.66
CA HIS A 92 15.20 -2.15 6.76
C HIS A 92 14.47 -3.45 6.39
N ARG A 93 15.21 -4.58 6.37
CA ARG A 93 14.62 -5.89 6.17
C ARG A 93 14.23 -6.48 7.52
N GLN A 94 13.02 -6.20 7.97
CA GLN A 94 12.47 -6.76 9.21
C GLN A 94 10.94 -6.71 9.22
N ASP A 95 10.34 -7.36 10.21
CA ASP A 95 8.91 -7.25 10.46
C ASP A 95 8.56 -5.80 10.87
N ALA A 96 7.60 -5.20 10.15
CA ALA A 96 7.17 -3.83 10.41
C ALA A 96 6.51 -3.69 11.79
N THR A 97 5.95 -4.76 12.35
CA THR A 97 5.36 -4.76 13.69
C THR A 97 6.40 -4.70 14.81
N GLU A 98 7.64 -5.10 14.52
CA GLU A 98 8.77 -5.10 15.47
C GLU A 98 9.74 -3.92 15.22
N PHE A 99 9.45 -3.08 14.23
CA PHE A 99 10.32 -1.95 13.91
C PHE A 99 10.36 -0.94 15.04
N THR A 100 11.57 -0.54 15.39
CA THR A 100 11.82 0.55 16.37
C THR A 100 12.83 1.52 15.80
N ALA A 101 12.55 2.81 15.86
CA ALA A 101 13.43 3.86 15.38
C ALA A 101 14.03 4.67 16.55
N SER A 102 15.20 5.24 16.32
CA SER A 102 15.87 6.15 17.28
C SER A 102 15.35 7.60 17.21
N HIS A 103 14.45 7.89 16.27
CA HIS A 103 13.89 9.23 16.04
C HIS A 103 12.42 9.12 15.63
N ALA A 104 11.71 10.23 15.72
CA ALA A 104 10.32 10.31 15.29
C ALA A 104 10.22 10.83 13.84
N TYR A 105 9.05 10.58 13.20
CA TYR A 105 8.77 10.89 11.80
C TYR A 105 7.66 11.92 11.66
N ASP A 106 7.80 12.77 10.68
CA ASP A 106 6.79 13.79 10.32
C ASP A 106 5.62 13.19 9.55
N LEU A 107 5.87 12.07 8.84
CA LEU A 107 4.86 11.28 8.16
C LEU A 107 5.17 9.79 8.32
N VAL A 108 4.17 9.02 8.74
CA VAL A 108 4.20 7.55 8.70
C VAL A 108 3.20 7.07 7.66
N LEU A 109 3.66 6.21 6.75
CA LEU A 109 2.85 5.57 5.72
C LEU A 109 2.62 4.10 6.07
N SER A 110 1.46 3.57 5.67
CA SER A 110 1.18 2.14 5.56
C SER A 110 -0.02 1.96 4.63
N VAL A 111 0.22 1.67 3.35
CA VAL A 111 -0.83 1.55 2.34
C VAL A 111 -0.85 0.12 1.79
N GLY A 112 -1.98 -0.58 1.96
CA GLY A 112 -2.13 -1.98 1.55
C GLY A 112 -1.44 -3.00 2.47
N ALA A 113 -0.85 -2.57 3.60
CA ALA A 113 -0.12 -3.42 4.54
C ALA A 113 -0.83 -3.61 5.90
N ALA A 114 -2.07 -3.15 6.05
CA ALA A 114 -2.81 -3.21 7.31
C ALA A 114 -2.99 -4.65 7.85
N HIS A 115 -3.05 -5.64 6.96
CA HIS A 115 -3.14 -7.05 7.31
C HIS A 115 -1.96 -7.53 8.18
N ALA A 116 -0.77 -6.97 8.02
CA ALA A 116 0.42 -7.32 8.81
C ALA A 116 0.26 -6.94 10.30
N PHE A 117 -0.55 -5.92 10.59
CA PHE A 117 -0.82 -5.42 11.93
C PHE A 117 -2.13 -5.96 12.54
N GLY A 118 -2.91 -6.73 11.75
CA GLY A 118 -4.23 -7.20 12.17
C GLY A 118 -5.35 -6.20 11.90
N GLY A 119 -5.20 -5.32 10.91
CA GLY A 119 -6.20 -4.38 10.40
C GLY A 119 -5.86 -2.91 10.62
N LEU A 120 -6.75 -2.02 10.15
CA LEU A 120 -6.52 -0.58 10.08
C LEU A 120 -6.21 0.07 11.43
N VAL A 121 -7.03 -0.18 12.45
CA VAL A 121 -6.84 0.47 13.78
C VAL A 121 -5.55 0.00 14.47
N PRO A 122 -5.19 -1.29 14.50
CA PRO A 122 -3.88 -1.73 14.97
C PRO A 122 -2.70 -1.08 14.21
N THR A 123 -2.81 -0.92 12.88
CA THR A 123 -1.81 -0.20 12.06
C THR A 123 -1.65 1.24 12.52
N LEU A 124 -2.74 1.95 12.76
CA LEU A 124 -2.72 3.33 13.26
C LEU A 124 -2.08 3.43 14.65
N ARG A 125 -2.30 2.45 15.53
CA ARG A 125 -1.66 2.40 16.85
C ARG A 125 -0.16 2.16 16.75
N ALA A 126 0.29 1.29 15.84
CA ALA A 126 1.71 1.12 15.54
C ALA A 126 2.32 2.42 14.99
N ALA A 127 1.71 3.02 13.99
CA ALA A 127 2.16 4.28 13.40
C ALA A 127 2.28 5.42 14.42
N ARG A 128 1.36 5.49 15.40
CA ARG A 128 1.38 6.47 16.50
C ARG A 128 2.70 6.47 17.26
N GLY A 129 3.27 5.30 17.50
CA GLY A 129 4.54 5.14 18.23
C GLY A 129 5.75 5.76 17.53
N HIS A 130 5.64 6.04 16.25
CA HIS A 130 6.73 6.56 15.42
C HIS A 130 6.58 8.06 15.08
N LEU A 131 5.41 8.66 15.36
CA LEU A 131 5.13 10.04 14.95
C LEU A 131 5.85 11.09 15.80
N ALA A 132 6.37 12.09 15.13
CA ALA A 132 6.75 13.37 15.74
C ALA A 132 5.49 14.15 16.20
N PRO A 133 5.63 15.06 17.18
CA PRO A 133 4.54 15.97 17.54
C PRO A 133 4.03 16.74 16.32
N GLY A 134 2.73 16.68 16.04
CA GLY A 134 2.11 17.31 14.88
C GLY A 134 2.28 16.56 13.55
N GLY A 135 2.91 15.39 13.55
CA GLY A 135 3.07 14.53 12.38
C GLY A 135 1.75 13.98 11.87
N SER A 136 1.78 13.42 10.67
CA SER A 136 0.64 12.86 9.95
C SER A 136 0.81 11.36 9.68
N VAL A 137 -0.30 10.65 9.46
CA VAL A 137 -0.30 9.29 8.94
C VAL A 137 -0.98 9.28 7.58
N LEU A 138 -0.40 8.55 6.62
CA LEU A 138 -1.04 8.17 5.36
C LEU A 138 -1.28 6.67 5.41
N VAL A 139 -2.54 6.26 5.50
CA VAL A 139 -2.91 4.85 5.60
C VAL A 139 -3.93 4.49 4.53
N GLY A 140 -3.79 3.29 3.93
CA GLY A 140 -4.76 2.77 2.97
C GLY A 140 -5.17 1.35 3.32
N ASP A 141 -6.48 1.07 3.27
CA ASP A 141 -7.04 -0.24 3.56
C ASP A 141 -8.35 -0.48 2.79
N GLY A 142 -8.78 -1.74 2.74
CA GLY A 142 -10.05 -2.15 2.17
C GLY A 142 -11.25 -1.72 3.01
N PHE A 143 -12.40 -1.61 2.36
CA PHE A 143 -13.71 -1.50 3.00
C PHE A 143 -14.79 -2.12 2.11
N TRP A 144 -15.96 -2.42 2.67
CA TRP A 144 -17.09 -2.92 1.87
C TRP A 144 -17.87 -1.77 1.25
N GLU A 145 -17.84 -1.65 -0.10
CA GLU A 145 -18.75 -0.77 -0.85
C GLU A 145 -20.20 -1.30 -0.82
N ARG A 146 -20.32 -2.62 -0.75
CA ARG A 146 -21.57 -3.36 -0.64
C ARG A 146 -21.36 -4.54 0.29
N GLU A 147 -22.43 -5.01 0.91
CA GLU A 147 -22.41 -6.25 1.67
C GLU A 147 -21.89 -7.40 0.77
N PRO A 148 -20.85 -8.14 1.22
CA PRO A 148 -20.26 -9.22 0.43
C PRO A 148 -21.25 -10.36 0.25
N ASP A 149 -21.47 -10.75 -0.99
CA ASP A 149 -22.31 -11.88 -1.34
C ASP A 149 -21.54 -13.21 -1.33
N ARG A 150 -22.21 -14.28 -1.69
CA ARG A 150 -21.60 -15.61 -1.74
C ARG A 150 -20.39 -15.67 -2.69
N ALA A 151 -20.45 -14.98 -3.83
CA ALA A 151 -19.35 -14.99 -4.79
C ALA A 151 -18.11 -14.26 -4.25
N THR A 152 -18.32 -13.17 -3.49
CA THR A 152 -17.23 -12.45 -2.80
C THR A 152 -16.58 -13.34 -1.73
N LEU A 153 -17.38 -14.08 -0.94
CA LEU A 153 -16.85 -15.00 0.07
C LEU A 153 -16.09 -16.17 -0.56
N ASP A 154 -16.60 -16.72 -1.66
CA ASP A 154 -15.94 -17.80 -2.40
C ASP A 154 -14.63 -17.33 -3.09
N ALA A 155 -14.45 -16.01 -3.32
CA ALA A 155 -13.19 -15.40 -3.77
C ALA A 155 -12.12 -15.31 -2.67
N GLY A 156 -12.45 -15.69 -1.43
CA GLY A 156 -11.49 -15.84 -0.32
C GLY A 156 -11.58 -14.76 0.76
N PHE A 157 -12.60 -13.91 0.73
CA PHE A 157 -12.83 -12.90 1.76
C PHE A 157 -13.72 -13.44 2.89
N ALA A 158 -13.54 -12.90 4.10
CA ALA A 158 -14.47 -13.12 5.21
C ALA A 158 -15.49 -11.96 5.28
N ALA A 159 -16.74 -12.25 5.66
CA ALA A 159 -17.78 -11.23 5.71
C ALA A 159 -17.49 -10.10 6.71
N ASP A 160 -16.75 -10.41 7.78
CA ASP A 160 -16.34 -9.48 8.85
C ASP A 160 -14.92 -8.95 8.68
N GLU A 161 -14.26 -9.23 7.53
CA GLU A 161 -12.89 -8.77 7.23
C GLU A 161 -12.81 -7.25 7.18
N PHE A 162 -13.80 -6.62 6.55
CA PHE A 162 -13.91 -5.17 6.46
C PHE A 162 -15.27 -4.68 6.99
N ALA A 163 -15.35 -3.40 7.31
CA ALA A 163 -16.60 -2.70 7.52
C ALA A 163 -16.95 -1.84 6.29
N ASP A 164 -18.14 -1.23 6.26
CA ASP A 164 -18.46 -0.18 5.31
C ASP A 164 -17.59 1.07 5.54
N LEU A 165 -17.57 2.00 4.56
CA LEU A 165 -16.72 3.18 4.62
C LEU A 165 -17.01 4.06 5.83
N ALA A 166 -18.28 4.29 6.17
CA ALA A 166 -18.66 5.15 7.30
C ALA A 166 -18.18 4.55 8.62
N THR A 167 -18.45 3.27 8.85
CA THR A 167 -17.98 2.53 10.03
C THR A 167 -16.46 2.49 10.11
N THR A 168 -15.76 2.34 8.98
CA THR A 168 -14.29 2.37 8.90
C THR A 168 -13.76 3.73 9.37
N VAL A 169 -14.31 4.83 8.87
CA VAL A 169 -13.93 6.19 9.28
C VAL A 169 -14.28 6.46 10.75
N ASP A 170 -15.45 6.02 11.21
CA ASP A 170 -15.87 6.17 12.62
C ASP A 170 -14.91 5.46 13.58
N ARG A 171 -14.42 4.26 13.22
CA ARG A 171 -13.40 3.53 14.00
C ARG A 171 -12.09 4.31 14.07
N VAL A 172 -11.66 4.93 12.97
CA VAL A 172 -10.46 5.78 12.91
C VAL A 172 -10.62 6.98 13.84
N VAL A 173 -11.77 7.67 13.78
CA VAL A 173 -12.06 8.82 14.63
C VAL A 173 -12.16 8.42 16.11
N ALA A 174 -12.80 7.29 16.42
CA ALA A 174 -12.90 6.77 17.79
C ALA A 174 -11.53 6.41 18.41
N ASP A 175 -10.52 6.04 17.57
CA ASP A 175 -9.13 5.82 18.02
C ASP A 175 -8.32 7.13 18.18
N GLY A 176 -8.97 8.30 18.03
CA GLY A 176 -8.38 9.63 18.27
C GLY A 176 -7.68 10.25 17.07
N TRP A 177 -8.02 9.82 15.86
CA TRP A 177 -7.51 10.39 14.62
C TRP A 177 -8.53 11.31 13.96
N LEU A 178 -8.05 12.34 13.30
CA LEU A 178 -8.88 13.26 12.51
C LEU A 178 -8.49 13.14 11.03
N PRO A 179 -9.40 12.72 10.15
CA PRO A 179 -9.16 12.76 8.72
C PRO A 179 -9.00 14.21 8.25
N VAL A 180 -7.83 14.55 7.71
CA VAL A 180 -7.57 15.87 7.11
C VAL A 180 -7.67 15.82 5.59
N TYR A 181 -7.59 14.63 5.01
CA TYR A 181 -7.87 14.35 3.61
C TYR A 181 -8.19 12.86 3.45
N GLY A 182 -8.94 12.51 2.42
CA GLY A 182 -9.24 11.13 2.06
C GLY A 182 -9.45 10.97 0.56
N HIS A 183 -9.12 9.80 0.04
CA HIS A 183 -9.38 9.36 -1.32
C HIS A 183 -10.02 7.97 -1.25
N VAL A 184 -11.16 7.82 -1.89
CA VAL A 184 -11.79 6.52 -2.16
C VAL A 184 -11.45 6.17 -3.59
N SER A 185 -10.82 5.02 -3.79
CA SER A 185 -10.45 4.56 -5.13
C SER A 185 -11.67 4.36 -5.99
N THR A 186 -11.62 4.91 -7.19
CA THR A 186 -12.71 4.77 -8.16
C THR A 186 -12.72 3.35 -8.74
N LEU A 187 -13.85 2.95 -9.32
CA LEU A 187 -13.93 1.69 -10.03
C LEU A 187 -12.95 1.62 -11.20
N GLU A 188 -12.63 2.76 -11.83
CA GLU A 188 -11.65 2.86 -12.91
C GLU A 188 -10.23 2.57 -12.38
N GLU A 189 -9.85 3.11 -11.23
CA GLU A 189 -8.56 2.83 -10.58
C GLU A 189 -8.45 1.37 -10.18
N TRP A 190 -9.54 0.76 -9.68
CA TRP A 190 -9.61 -0.67 -9.41
C TRP A 190 -9.43 -1.50 -10.69
N ASP A 191 -10.16 -1.16 -11.76
CA ASP A 191 -10.10 -1.88 -13.03
C ASP A 191 -8.69 -1.79 -13.64
N ASP A 192 -8.04 -0.63 -13.59
CA ASP A 192 -6.67 -0.44 -14.08
C ASP A 192 -5.65 -1.27 -13.27
N TYR A 193 -5.76 -1.23 -11.95
CA TYR A 193 -4.93 -2.04 -11.04
C TYR A 193 -5.04 -3.54 -11.34
N GLU A 194 -6.26 -4.05 -11.43
CA GLU A 194 -6.53 -5.47 -11.61
C GLU A 194 -6.18 -5.96 -13.03
N TRP A 195 -6.44 -5.15 -14.05
CA TRP A 195 -6.00 -5.44 -15.42
C TRP A 195 -4.48 -5.40 -15.53
N SER A 196 -3.81 -4.47 -14.87
CA SER A 196 -2.35 -4.41 -14.83
C SER A 196 -1.78 -5.66 -14.16
N TRP A 197 -2.29 -6.02 -12.98
CA TRP A 197 -1.85 -7.19 -12.24
C TRP A 197 -1.97 -8.49 -13.06
N THR A 198 -3.16 -8.76 -13.59
CA THR A 198 -3.43 -9.98 -14.37
C THR A 198 -2.77 -9.95 -15.74
N GLY A 199 -2.73 -8.79 -16.37
CA GLY A 199 -2.13 -8.59 -17.69
C GLY A 199 -0.62 -8.76 -17.70
N THR A 200 0.07 -8.25 -16.68
CA THR A 200 1.54 -8.38 -16.56
C THR A 200 1.94 -9.85 -16.44
N LEU A 201 1.26 -10.63 -15.58
CA LEU A 201 1.52 -12.06 -15.47
C LEU A 201 1.23 -12.83 -16.76
N THR A 202 0.11 -12.50 -17.42
CA THR A 202 -0.27 -13.13 -18.69
C THR A 202 0.75 -12.83 -19.79
N ARG A 203 1.18 -11.58 -19.92
CA ARG A 203 2.19 -11.15 -20.89
C ARG A 203 3.51 -11.83 -20.64
N TRP A 204 3.97 -11.82 -19.37
CA TRP A 204 5.20 -12.50 -18.99
C TRP A 204 5.18 -13.99 -19.40
N ALA A 205 4.11 -14.69 -19.12
CA ALA A 205 3.99 -16.10 -19.50
C ALA A 205 4.02 -16.30 -21.02
N LEU A 206 3.32 -15.46 -21.79
CA LEU A 206 3.33 -15.55 -23.25
C LEU A 206 4.71 -15.28 -23.85
N ASP A 207 5.49 -14.39 -23.23
CA ASP A 207 6.84 -14.04 -23.67
C ASP A 207 7.89 -15.08 -23.21
N HIS A 208 7.55 -15.97 -22.24
CA HIS A 208 8.43 -16.99 -21.67
C HIS A 208 7.80 -18.40 -21.70
N PRO A 209 7.45 -18.94 -22.91
CA PRO A 209 6.70 -20.20 -23.02
C PRO A 209 7.45 -21.42 -22.48
N ASP A 210 8.78 -21.39 -22.49
CA ASP A 210 9.64 -22.49 -22.02
C ASP A 210 10.13 -22.31 -20.57
N ASP A 211 9.72 -21.24 -19.88
CA ASP A 211 10.10 -21.01 -18.48
C ASP A 211 9.33 -21.94 -17.54
N PRO A 212 10.00 -22.55 -16.54
CA PRO A 212 9.32 -23.43 -15.55
C PRO A 212 8.17 -22.77 -14.79
N GLY A 213 8.15 -21.43 -14.69
CA GLY A 213 7.09 -20.66 -14.04
C GLY A 213 5.93 -20.27 -14.95
N HIS A 214 5.96 -20.60 -16.27
CA HIS A 214 4.93 -20.24 -17.24
C HIS A 214 3.50 -20.60 -16.77
N ASP A 215 3.29 -21.88 -16.45
CA ASP A 215 1.98 -22.38 -16.04
C ASP A 215 1.51 -21.77 -14.72
N ASP A 216 2.42 -21.54 -13.78
CA ASP A 216 2.09 -20.90 -12.50
C ASP A 216 1.65 -19.46 -12.69
N ALA A 217 2.30 -18.69 -13.57
CA ALA A 217 1.95 -17.31 -13.90
C ALA A 217 0.56 -17.23 -14.57
N LEU A 218 0.29 -18.08 -15.57
CA LEU A 218 -1.03 -18.16 -16.22
C LEU A 218 -2.13 -18.56 -15.24
N LYS A 219 -1.86 -19.55 -14.39
CA LYS A 219 -2.81 -20.00 -13.37
C LYS A 219 -3.11 -18.88 -12.39
N ALA A 220 -2.09 -18.18 -11.90
CA ALA A 220 -2.26 -17.05 -10.98
C ALA A 220 -3.09 -15.94 -11.63
N ALA A 221 -2.75 -15.52 -12.84
CA ALA A 221 -3.48 -14.49 -13.59
C ALA A 221 -4.96 -14.88 -13.79
N ASN A 222 -5.23 -16.11 -14.19
CA ASN A 222 -6.59 -16.59 -14.44
C ASN A 222 -7.41 -16.67 -13.15
N THR A 223 -6.83 -17.24 -12.08
CA THR A 223 -7.50 -17.36 -10.79
C THR A 223 -7.83 -15.99 -10.20
N HIS A 224 -6.88 -15.07 -10.25
CA HIS A 224 -7.06 -13.71 -9.73
C HIS A 224 -8.13 -12.96 -10.52
N ARG A 225 -8.08 -13.01 -11.87
CA ARG A 225 -9.07 -12.37 -12.74
C ARG A 225 -10.49 -12.92 -12.52
N GLU A 226 -10.63 -14.22 -12.32
CA GLU A 226 -11.92 -14.86 -12.03
C GLU A 226 -12.47 -14.37 -10.68
N ALA A 227 -11.63 -14.36 -9.64
CA ALA A 227 -11.98 -13.87 -8.31
C ALA A 227 -12.40 -12.38 -8.35
N TRP A 228 -11.64 -11.55 -9.05
CA TRP A 228 -11.98 -10.14 -9.21
C TRP A 228 -13.29 -9.93 -9.96
N LEU A 229 -13.39 -10.41 -11.22
CA LEU A 229 -14.52 -10.10 -12.09
C LEU A 229 -15.85 -10.66 -11.56
N ARG A 230 -15.84 -11.81 -10.89
CA ARG A 230 -17.04 -12.50 -10.41
C ARG A 230 -17.28 -12.35 -8.92
N GLY A 231 -16.22 -12.09 -8.14
CA GLY A 231 -16.26 -12.07 -6.69
C GLY A 231 -16.35 -10.65 -6.12
N TYR A 232 -15.35 -9.81 -6.32
CA TYR A 232 -15.24 -8.58 -5.54
C TYR A 232 -15.28 -7.27 -6.33
N ARG A 233 -15.34 -7.29 -7.67
CA ARG A 233 -15.45 -6.06 -8.46
C ARG A 233 -16.69 -5.27 -8.09
N GLY A 234 -16.49 -4.03 -7.60
CA GLY A 234 -17.56 -3.14 -7.13
C GLY A 234 -18.22 -3.55 -5.80
N THR A 235 -17.65 -4.55 -5.11
CA THR A 235 -18.03 -4.93 -3.74
C THR A 235 -16.94 -4.52 -2.76
N LEU A 236 -15.67 -4.78 -3.09
CA LEU A 236 -14.53 -4.31 -2.32
C LEU A 236 -14.15 -2.90 -2.79
N GLY A 237 -14.12 -1.97 -1.86
CA GLY A 237 -13.57 -0.63 -2.00
C GLY A 237 -12.18 -0.52 -1.37
N PHE A 238 -11.48 0.58 -1.68
CA PHE A 238 -10.22 0.93 -1.05
C PHE A 238 -10.23 2.41 -0.68
N VAL A 239 -9.87 2.72 0.56
CA VAL A 239 -9.79 4.10 1.06
C VAL A 239 -8.38 4.42 1.51
N THR A 240 -7.87 5.58 1.12
CA THR A 240 -6.59 6.11 1.60
C THR A 240 -6.84 7.41 2.35
N LEU A 241 -6.41 7.46 3.60
CA LEU A 241 -6.66 8.57 4.52
C LEU A 241 -5.35 9.26 4.92
N VAL A 242 -5.35 10.58 4.89
CA VAL A 242 -4.34 11.41 5.56
C VAL A 242 -4.93 11.84 6.91
N LEU A 243 -4.28 11.42 7.98
CA LEU A 243 -4.77 11.55 9.34
C LEU A 243 -3.81 12.38 10.20
N ARG A 244 -4.36 13.14 11.13
CA ARG A 244 -3.61 13.78 12.21
C ARG A 244 -4.25 13.47 13.55
N ARG A 245 -3.46 13.53 14.62
CA ARG A 245 -4.04 13.43 15.95
C ARG A 245 -4.69 14.75 16.36
N ALA A 246 -5.81 14.66 17.06
CA ALA A 246 -6.24 15.79 17.87
C ALA A 246 -5.10 16.15 18.84
N ALA A 247 -4.83 17.44 19.05
CA ALA A 247 -3.93 17.84 20.13
C ALA A 247 -4.49 17.25 21.43
N ASP A 248 -3.63 16.60 22.23
CA ASP A 248 -4.03 16.18 23.55
C ASP A 248 -4.48 17.44 24.31
N ALA A 249 -5.77 17.48 24.70
CA ALA A 249 -6.38 18.60 25.42
C ALA A 249 -5.90 18.64 26.87
#